data_c90f72ab8caa7b849310e6e34988f915
#
_entry.id   c90f72ab8caa7b849310e6e34988f915
#
_cell.length_a   1.000
_cell.length_b   1.000
_cell.length_c   1.000
_cell.angle_alpha   90.00
_cell.angle_beta   90.00
_cell.angle_gamma   90.00
#
_symmetry.space_group_name_H-M   'P 1'
#
loop_
_entity.id
_entity.type
_entity.pdbx_description
1 polymer ?
#
loop_
_entity_poly.entity_id
_entity_poly.type
_entity_poly.pdbx_seq_one_letter_code
_entity_poly.pdbx_strand_id
1 'polypeptide(L)'
;PAFRSDGLKLYPTLVIRGTGLYELWRTGRYKNYTPSFLVDVIARILALVPPWTRVYRVQRDIPMPLVSSGVENGNLREMALERMRDFGATCRDVRYREVGIHEIHTKVRPEEIEFLRRDYTANGGWETFLSYEDPDKDILVALLRLRKCSETGTYRPELIKDGQTSI
;
A
#
# COMPACT_ATOMS: atom_id res chain seq x y z
N PRO A 1 11.49 0.30 -13.09
CA PRO A 1 10.41 -0.63 -12.79
C PRO A 1 9.21 -0.35 -13.68
N ALA A 2 8.74 -1.40 -14.38
CA ALA A 2 7.64 -1.29 -15.35
C ALA A 2 6.31 -0.88 -14.70
N PHE A 3 6.09 -1.35 -13.46
CA PHE A 3 4.87 -1.07 -12.72
C PHE A 3 5.17 -0.22 -11.49
N ARG A 4 4.47 0.90 -11.34
CA ARG A 4 4.41 1.70 -10.11
C ARG A 4 2.97 1.98 -9.84
N SER A 5 2.29 1.01 -9.20
CA SER A 5 0.86 1.09 -8.93
C SER A 5 0.54 2.21 -7.94
N ASP A 6 -0.63 2.82 -8.14
CA ASP A 6 -1.18 3.87 -7.27
C ASP A 6 -1.57 3.33 -5.91
N GLY A 7 -1.96 2.06 -5.85
CA GLY A 7 -2.38 1.43 -4.63
C GLY A 7 -2.05 -0.06 -4.60
N LEU A 8 -1.83 -0.56 -3.39
CA LEU A 8 -1.45 -1.94 -3.11
C LEU A 8 -2.43 -2.58 -2.14
N LYS A 9 -2.64 -3.87 -2.33
CA LYS A 9 -3.24 -4.76 -1.34
C LYS A 9 -2.27 -5.90 -1.10
N LEU A 10 -1.86 -6.11 0.13
CA LEU A 10 -0.97 -7.18 0.53
C LEU A 10 -1.82 -8.29 1.14
N TYR A 11 -1.91 -9.41 0.43
CA TYR A 11 -2.74 -10.55 0.87
C TYR A 11 -1.87 -11.77 1.11
N PRO A 12 -1.38 -11.97 2.34
CA PRO A 12 -0.73 -13.22 2.71
C PRO A 12 -1.65 -14.40 2.46
N THR A 13 -1.05 -15.50 2.00
CA THR A 13 -1.79 -16.71 1.69
C THR A 13 -2.42 -17.32 2.94
N LEU A 14 -3.71 -17.61 2.86
CA LEU A 14 -4.48 -18.29 3.90
C LEU A 14 -4.84 -19.70 3.45
N VAL A 15 -4.68 -20.65 4.35
CA VAL A 15 -5.16 -22.02 4.17
C VAL A 15 -6.57 -22.13 4.75
N ILE A 16 -7.54 -22.39 3.88
CA ILE A 16 -8.95 -22.46 4.24
C ILE A 16 -9.47 -23.86 3.96
N ARG A 17 -10.17 -24.44 4.92
CA ARG A 17 -10.75 -25.78 4.80
C ARG A 17 -11.63 -25.88 3.55
N GLY A 18 -11.54 -27.01 2.84
CA GLY A 18 -12.31 -27.28 1.63
C GLY A 18 -11.66 -26.72 0.33
N THR A 19 -10.45 -26.17 0.41
CA THR A 19 -9.68 -25.72 -0.74
C THR A 19 -8.59 -26.73 -1.12
N GLY A 20 -8.15 -26.73 -2.40
CA GLY A 20 -7.01 -27.56 -2.83
C GLY A 20 -5.73 -27.24 -2.04
N LEU A 21 -5.51 -25.98 -1.63
CA LEU A 21 -4.37 -25.58 -0.81
C LEU A 21 -4.43 -26.21 0.59
N TYR A 22 -5.63 -26.38 1.15
CA TYR A 22 -5.82 -27.08 2.42
C TYR A 22 -5.33 -28.53 2.35
N GLU A 23 -5.62 -29.26 1.24
CA GLU A 23 -5.14 -30.62 1.05
C GLU A 23 -3.61 -30.70 0.91
N LEU A 24 -2.99 -29.74 0.22
CA LEU A 24 -1.54 -29.65 0.14
C LEU A 24 -0.91 -29.37 1.51
N TRP A 25 -1.51 -28.49 2.29
CA TRP A 25 -1.05 -28.17 3.65
C TRP A 25 -1.22 -29.38 4.58
N ARG A 26 -2.39 -30.02 4.57
CA ARG A 26 -2.70 -31.20 5.41
C ARG A 26 -1.74 -32.35 5.14
N THR A 27 -1.28 -32.51 3.90
CA THR A 27 -0.34 -33.58 3.48
C THR A 27 1.13 -33.15 3.57
N GLY A 28 1.45 -31.97 4.13
CA GLY A 28 2.80 -31.46 4.31
C GLY A 28 3.50 -30.97 3.03
N ARG A 29 2.78 -30.94 1.90
CA ARG A 29 3.30 -30.45 0.61
C ARG A 29 3.27 -28.92 0.46
N TYR A 30 2.60 -28.23 1.37
CA TYR A 30 2.60 -26.78 1.50
C TYR A 30 2.83 -26.38 2.96
N LYS A 31 3.67 -25.35 3.17
CA LYS A 31 3.90 -24.74 4.50
C LYS A 31 3.76 -23.25 4.38
N ASN A 32 3.04 -22.64 5.30
CA ASN A 32 3.00 -21.19 5.46
C ASN A 32 4.31 -20.66 6.04
N TYR A 33 4.52 -19.36 5.86
CA TYR A 33 5.51 -18.64 6.64
C TYR A 33 5.19 -18.73 8.13
N THR A 34 6.22 -18.72 8.96
CA THR A 34 6.02 -18.52 10.41
C THR A 34 5.47 -17.13 10.67
N PRO A 35 4.68 -16.91 11.74
CA PRO A 35 4.12 -15.61 12.06
C PRO A 35 5.18 -14.50 12.13
N SER A 36 6.31 -14.74 12.77
CA SER A 36 7.42 -13.78 12.89
C SER A 36 8.05 -13.43 11.54
N PHE A 37 8.25 -14.43 10.68
CA PHE A 37 8.79 -14.21 9.35
C PHE A 37 7.81 -13.42 8.47
N LEU A 38 6.51 -13.71 8.57
CA LEU A 38 5.49 -12.97 7.84
C LEU A 38 5.46 -11.50 8.25
N VAL A 39 5.51 -11.21 9.55
CA VAL A 39 5.59 -9.83 10.07
C VAL A 39 6.82 -9.12 9.52
N ASP A 40 7.99 -9.75 9.54
CA ASP A 40 9.24 -9.16 9.01
C ASP A 40 9.15 -8.88 7.51
N VAL A 41 8.61 -9.80 6.72
CA VAL A 41 8.40 -9.60 5.27
C VAL A 41 7.46 -8.43 5.00
N ILE A 42 6.32 -8.36 5.69
CA ILE A 42 5.36 -7.25 5.51
C ILE A 42 5.99 -5.92 5.93
N ALA A 43 6.74 -5.88 7.04
CA ALA A 43 7.45 -4.69 7.48
C ALA A 43 8.43 -4.19 6.42
N ARG A 44 9.23 -5.07 5.83
CA ARG A 44 10.15 -4.72 4.74
C ARG A 44 9.45 -4.24 3.48
N ILE A 45 8.32 -4.85 3.12
CA ILE A 45 7.49 -4.40 1.99
C ILE A 45 6.97 -2.98 2.26
N LEU A 46 6.40 -2.72 3.44
CA LEU A 46 5.89 -1.41 3.81
C LEU A 46 6.99 -0.33 3.80
N ALA A 47 8.21 -0.67 4.22
CA ALA A 47 9.36 0.24 4.18
C ALA A 47 9.77 0.65 2.76
N LEU A 48 9.47 -0.18 1.76
CA LEU A 48 9.78 0.09 0.35
C LEU A 48 8.66 0.84 -0.38
N VAL A 49 7.49 1.00 0.24
CA VAL A 49 6.35 1.67 -0.39
C VAL A 49 6.63 3.17 -0.52
N PRO A 50 6.59 3.74 -1.74
CA PRO A 50 6.84 5.16 -1.93
C PRO A 50 5.70 6.03 -1.38
N PRO A 51 5.97 7.33 -1.10
CA PRO A 51 5.02 8.24 -0.43
C PRO A 51 3.78 8.58 -1.26
N TRP A 52 3.76 8.27 -2.54
CA TRP A 52 2.60 8.47 -3.43
C TRP A 52 1.74 7.20 -3.58
N THR A 53 2.13 6.06 -3.03
CA THR A 53 1.37 4.81 -3.13
C THR A 53 0.55 4.59 -1.86
N ARG A 54 -0.71 4.18 -2.03
CA ARG A 54 -1.60 3.83 -0.92
C ARG A 54 -1.60 2.34 -0.68
N VAL A 55 -1.39 1.88 0.54
CA VAL A 55 -1.61 0.49 0.94
C VAL A 55 -3.02 0.36 1.55
N TYR A 56 -3.95 -0.18 0.77
CA TYR A 56 -5.35 -0.31 1.17
C TYR A 56 -5.54 -1.34 2.28
N ARG A 57 -4.91 -2.51 2.13
CA ARG A 57 -5.05 -3.63 3.06
C ARG A 57 -3.76 -4.43 3.14
N VAL A 58 -3.49 -4.99 4.32
CA VAL A 58 -2.34 -5.87 4.59
C VAL A 58 -2.79 -7.32 4.81
N GLN A 59 -4.08 -7.59 4.92
CA GLN A 59 -4.65 -8.92 5.01
C GLN A 59 -6.10 -8.92 4.49
N ARG A 60 -6.64 -10.11 4.18
CA ARG A 60 -8.04 -10.27 3.81
C ARG A 60 -8.90 -10.32 5.07
N ASP A 61 -10.12 -9.77 4.95
CA ASP A 61 -11.14 -9.85 6.01
C ASP A 61 -11.85 -11.22 5.92
N ILE A 62 -11.14 -12.27 6.33
CA ILE A 62 -11.69 -13.63 6.44
C ILE A 62 -11.87 -13.94 7.93
N PRO A 63 -13.04 -14.43 8.35
CA PRO A 63 -13.25 -14.84 9.72
C PRO A 63 -12.20 -15.87 10.16
N MET A 64 -11.51 -15.59 11.27
CA MET A 64 -10.42 -16.43 11.77
C MET A 64 -10.79 -17.91 11.96
N PRO A 65 -12.03 -18.27 12.38
CA PRO A 65 -12.43 -19.68 12.48
C PRO A 65 -12.37 -20.48 11.17
N LEU A 66 -12.38 -19.79 10.02
CA LEU A 66 -12.28 -20.43 8.70
C LEU A 66 -10.82 -20.68 8.27
N VAL A 67 -9.86 -20.04 8.93
CA VAL A 67 -8.44 -20.11 8.59
C VAL A 67 -7.80 -21.26 9.35
N SER A 68 -7.26 -22.23 8.62
CA SER A 68 -6.56 -23.39 9.21
C SER A 68 -5.07 -23.12 9.42
N SER A 69 -4.48 -22.23 8.61
CA SER A 69 -3.09 -21.80 8.72
C SER A 69 -2.86 -20.51 7.93
N GLY A 70 -1.89 -19.70 8.33
CA GLY A 70 -1.53 -18.43 7.69
C GLY A 70 -1.45 -17.30 8.71
N VAL A 71 -2.18 -16.20 8.47
CA VAL A 71 -2.25 -15.08 9.40
C VAL A 71 -3.02 -15.48 10.65
N GLU A 72 -2.38 -15.41 11.80
CA GLU A 72 -2.95 -15.82 13.10
C GLU A 72 -3.66 -14.67 13.83
N ASN A 73 -3.32 -13.41 13.50
CA ASN A 73 -3.83 -12.22 14.17
C ASN A 73 -4.45 -11.23 13.20
N GLY A 74 -5.53 -10.58 13.60
CA GLY A 74 -6.23 -9.57 12.81
C GLY A 74 -5.48 -8.23 12.66
N ASN A 75 -4.38 -8.03 13.37
CA ASN A 75 -3.61 -6.78 13.46
C ASN A 75 -2.23 -6.85 12.80
N LEU A 76 -2.10 -7.62 11.71
CA LEU A 76 -0.81 -7.82 11.01
C LEU A 76 -0.14 -6.49 10.60
N ARG A 77 -0.93 -5.45 10.23
CA ARG A 77 -0.37 -4.14 9.86
C ARG A 77 0.32 -3.47 11.05
N GLU A 78 -0.32 -3.48 12.21
CA GLU A 78 0.22 -2.88 13.44
C GLU A 78 1.51 -3.57 13.86
N MET A 79 1.51 -4.90 13.85
CA MET A 79 2.72 -5.71 14.16
C MET A 79 3.86 -5.41 13.17
N ALA A 80 3.55 -5.25 11.89
CA ALA A 80 4.56 -4.89 10.88
C ALA A 80 5.11 -3.48 11.09
N LEU A 81 4.27 -2.51 11.47
CA LEU A 81 4.70 -1.14 11.78
C LEU A 81 5.60 -1.09 13.03
N GLU A 82 5.30 -1.90 14.05
CA GLU A 82 6.20 -2.07 15.22
C GLU A 82 7.54 -2.64 14.79
N ARG A 83 7.50 -3.70 13.99
CA ARG A 83 8.72 -4.33 13.47
C ARG A 83 9.56 -3.37 12.64
N MET A 84 8.94 -2.45 11.87
CA MET A 84 9.68 -1.41 11.13
C MET A 84 10.46 -0.49 12.07
N ARG A 85 9.88 -0.12 13.21
CA ARG A 85 10.57 0.70 14.23
C ARG A 85 11.82 0.02 14.75
N ASP A 86 11.80 -1.31 14.94
CA ASP A 86 12.96 -2.09 15.43
C ASP A 86 14.17 -1.97 14.51
N PHE A 87 13.97 -1.86 13.20
CA PHE A 87 15.08 -1.67 12.25
C PHE A 87 15.21 -0.25 11.69
N GLY A 88 14.62 0.74 12.41
CA GLY A 88 14.78 2.16 12.13
C GLY A 88 14.13 2.66 10.83
N ALA A 89 13.11 1.96 10.33
CA ALA A 89 12.36 2.37 9.15
C ALA A 89 10.99 2.97 9.52
N THR A 90 10.46 3.81 8.63
CA THR A 90 9.13 4.42 8.76
C THR A 90 8.26 4.08 7.57
N CYS A 91 6.96 3.90 7.81
CA CYS A 91 5.98 3.69 6.75
C CYS A 91 5.58 5.04 6.15
N ARG A 92 5.75 5.21 4.84
CA ARG A 92 5.43 6.46 4.15
C ARG A 92 4.28 6.31 3.14
N ASP A 93 3.52 5.23 3.18
CA ASP A 93 2.37 5.07 2.31
C ASP A 93 1.29 6.15 2.61
N VAL A 94 0.50 6.49 1.60
CA VAL A 94 -0.54 7.52 1.69
C VAL A 94 -1.44 7.31 2.91
N ARG A 95 -1.92 6.07 3.12
CA ARG A 95 -2.85 5.77 4.22
C ARG A 95 -2.25 6.01 5.61
N TYR A 96 -0.97 5.68 5.80
CA TYR A 96 -0.30 5.87 7.09
C TYR A 96 -0.14 7.35 7.43
N ARG A 97 0.08 8.19 6.41
CA ARG A 97 0.35 9.62 6.55
C ARG A 97 -0.91 10.51 6.54
N GLU A 98 -2.09 9.97 6.22
CA GLU A 98 -3.33 10.75 6.15
C GLU A 98 -3.62 11.48 7.47
N VAL A 99 -3.92 12.76 7.37
CA VAL A 99 -4.24 13.63 8.51
C VAL A 99 -5.35 13.04 9.39
N GLY A 100 -6.38 12.42 8.81
CA GLY A 100 -7.47 11.80 9.55
C GLY A 100 -7.05 10.62 10.45
N ILE A 101 -5.88 10.02 10.21
CA ILE A 101 -5.28 9.00 11.10
C ILE A 101 -4.54 9.68 12.27
N HIS A 102 -3.95 10.86 12.01
CA HIS A 102 -3.11 11.60 12.97
C HIS A 102 -3.86 12.65 13.77
N GLU A 103 -5.04 13.07 13.32
CA GLU A 103 -5.80 14.19 13.88
C GLU A 103 -6.10 14.02 15.38
N ILE A 104 -6.30 12.77 15.83
CA ILE A 104 -6.55 12.44 17.25
C ILE A 104 -5.32 12.68 18.12
N HIS A 105 -4.12 12.56 17.55
CA HIS A 105 -2.85 12.56 18.30
C HIS A 105 -1.93 13.74 17.98
N THR A 106 -2.13 14.39 16.84
CA THR A 106 -1.22 15.43 16.35
C THR A 106 -2.01 16.57 15.71
N LYS A 107 -1.96 17.75 16.32
CA LYS A 107 -2.57 18.95 15.76
C LYS A 107 -1.74 19.45 14.57
N VAL A 108 -2.36 19.45 13.39
CA VAL A 108 -1.80 20.05 12.18
C VAL A 108 -2.21 21.54 12.12
N ARG A 109 -1.26 22.42 11.83
CA ARG A 109 -1.49 23.86 11.71
C ARG A 109 -1.42 24.28 10.25
N PRO A 110 -2.32 25.14 9.76
CA PRO A 110 -2.32 25.58 8.37
C PRO A 110 -0.98 26.21 7.92
N GLU A 111 -0.30 26.92 8.82
CA GLU A 111 0.99 27.56 8.56
C GLU A 111 2.18 26.60 8.41
N GLU A 112 2.02 25.35 8.84
CA GLU A 112 3.02 24.28 8.74
C GLU A 112 2.83 23.43 7.47
N ILE A 113 1.79 23.73 6.66
CA ILE A 113 1.46 22.96 5.47
C ILE A 113 2.15 23.52 4.24
N GLU A 114 2.88 22.66 3.56
CA GLU A 114 3.58 22.98 2.32
C GLU A 114 2.95 22.27 1.12
N PHE A 115 3.02 22.93 -0.05
CA PHE A 115 2.68 22.30 -1.32
C PHE A 115 3.91 21.59 -1.87
N LEU A 116 3.78 20.28 -2.08
CA LEU A 116 4.84 19.42 -2.60
C LEU A 116 4.43 18.78 -3.94
N ARG A 117 5.43 18.67 -4.83
CA ARG A 117 5.28 18.00 -6.12
C ARG A 117 6.31 16.87 -6.23
N ARG A 118 5.84 15.70 -6.64
CA ARG A 118 6.70 14.54 -6.95
C ARG A 118 6.35 14.02 -8.32
N ASP A 119 7.34 13.98 -9.21
CA ASP A 119 7.19 13.47 -10.56
C ASP A 119 7.89 12.12 -10.69
N TYR A 120 7.25 11.19 -11.39
CA TYR A 120 7.83 9.86 -11.64
C TYR A 120 7.23 9.24 -12.91
N THR A 121 7.88 8.20 -13.43
CA THR A 121 7.34 7.41 -14.55
C THR A 121 6.74 6.11 -14.06
N ALA A 122 5.59 5.73 -14.59
CA ALA A 122 4.93 4.46 -14.29
C ALA A 122 4.28 3.90 -15.56
N ASN A 123 4.61 2.65 -15.88
CA ASN A 123 4.09 1.97 -17.07
C ASN A 123 4.20 2.83 -18.35
N GLY A 124 5.38 3.43 -18.57
CA GLY A 124 5.67 4.30 -19.72
C GLY A 124 5.01 5.68 -19.71
N GLY A 125 4.12 5.96 -18.78
CA GLY A 125 3.48 7.26 -18.61
C GLY A 125 4.19 8.14 -17.58
N TRP A 126 3.90 9.43 -17.61
CA TRP A 126 4.38 10.41 -16.65
C TRP A 126 3.35 10.63 -15.57
N GLU A 127 3.76 10.52 -14.32
CA GLU A 127 2.92 10.77 -13.14
C GLU A 127 3.38 12.01 -12.41
N THR A 128 2.44 12.83 -12.00
CA THR A 128 2.67 13.96 -11.10
C THR A 128 1.79 13.80 -9.87
N PHE A 129 2.42 13.61 -8.73
CA PHE A 129 1.75 13.56 -7.43
C PHE A 129 1.91 14.92 -6.75
N LEU A 130 0.80 15.64 -6.65
CA LEU A 130 0.69 16.92 -5.95
C LEU A 130 0.11 16.66 -4.58
N SER A 131 0.67 17.29 -3.55
CA SER A 131 0.18 17.11 -2.18
C SER A 131 0.37 18.36 -1.33
N TYR A 132 -0.52 18.53 -0.37
CA TYR A 132 -0.32 19.41 0.78
C TYR A 132 0.09 18.54 1.95
N GLU A 133 1.25 18.81 2.53
CA GLU A 133 1.86 17.99 3.58
C GLU A 133 2.41 18.87 4.69
N ASP A 134 2.42 18.37 5.92
CA ASP A 134 3.30 18.85 6.99
C ASP A 134 4.60 18.03 6.88
N PRO A 135 5.69 18.61 6.37
CA PRO A 135 6.91 17.87 6.09
C PRO A 135 7.65 17.45 7.36
N ASP A 136 7.54 18.20 8.44
CA ASP A 136 8.23 17.93 9.71
C ASP A 136 7.61 16.72 10.43
N LYS A 137 6.28 16.58 10.31
CA LYS A 137 5.53 15.48 10.93
C LYS A 137 5.24 14.34 9.95
N ASP A 138 5.60 14.51 8.66
CA ASP A 138 5.28 13.61 7.54
C ASP A 138 3.77 13.29 7.44
N ILE A 139 2.93 14.32 7.59
CA ILE A 139 1.46 14.20 7.53
C ILE A 139 0.95 14.69 6.18
N LEU A 140 0.10 13.87 5.55
CA LEU A 140 -0.54 14.17 4.26
C LEU A 140 -1.95 14.73 4.51
N VAL A 141 -2.18 15.97 4.07
CA VAL A 141 -3.46 16.68 4.25
C VAL A 141 -4.36 16.52 3.02
N ALA A 142 -3.79 16.74 1.83
CA ALA A 142 -4.52 16.60 0.57
C ALA A 142 -3.61 16.08 -0.53
N LEU A 143 -4.18 15.45 -1.55
CA LEU A 143 -3.43 14.99 -2.71
C LEU A 143 -4.24 15.10 -4.00
N LEU A 144 -3.50 15.26 -5.09
CA LEU A 144 -3.99 15.11 -6.45
C LEU A 144 -2.96 14.32 -7.26
N ARG A 145 -3.42 13.33 -8.01
CA ARG A 145 -2.56 12.58 -8.94
C ARG A 145 -2.97 12.87 -10.37
N LEU A 146 -2.01 13.29 -11.17
CA LEU A 146 -2.16 13.53 -12.59
C LEU A 146 -1.31 12.53 -13.35
N ARG A 147 -1.86 11.99 -14.43
CA ARG A 147 -1.15 11.07 -15.32
C ARG A 147 -1.19 11.56 -16.75
N LYS A 148 -0.03 11.66 -17.38
CA LYS A 148 0.11 11.73 -18.83
C LYS A 148 0.42 10.32 -19.34
N CYS A 149 -0.53 9.72 -20.06
CA CYS A 149 -0.37 8.37 -20.61
C CYS A 149 0.76 8.32 -21.64
N SER A 150 1.39 7.14 -21.76
CA SER A 150 2.33 6.90 -22.87
C SER A 150 1.58 6.73 -24.18
N GLU A 151 2.24 7.00 -25.29
CA GLU A 151 1.67 6.79 -26.63
C GLU A 151 1.33 5.33 -26.94
N THR A 152 2.04 4.41 -26.27
CA THR A 152 1.87 2.95 -26.41
C THR A 152 1.17 2.31 -25.22
N GLY A 153 0.76 3.10 -24.23
CA GLY A 153 0.14 2.60 -22.99
C GLY A 153 -1.33 2.24 -23.19
N THR A 154 -1.81 1.34 -22.33
CA THR A 154 -3.24 1.04 -22.25
C THR A 154 -3.96 2.21 -21.59
N TYR A 155 -4.77 2.87 -22.32
CA TYR A 155 -5.74 3.86 -21.84
C TYR A 155 -7.12 3.45 -22.36
N ARG A 156 -8.15 4.08 -21.84
CA ARG A 156 -9.51 3.83 -22.32
C ARG A 156 -9.72 4.49 -23.69
N PRO A 157 -9.83 3.72 -24.78
CA PRO A 157 -9.97 4.29 -26.12
C PRO A 157 -11.25 5.13 -26.26
N GLU A 158 -12.28 4.84 -25.48
CA GLU A 158 -13.52 5.59 -25.44
C GLU A 158 -13.37 7.04 -24.91
N LEU A 159 -12.26 7.34 -24.22
CA LEU A 159 -11.96 8.68 -23.73
C LEU A 159 -11.16 9.52 -24.74
N ILE A 160 -10.70 8.90 -25.84
CA ILE A 160 -10.04 9.59 -26.92
C ILE A 160 -11.10 9.96 -27.96
N LYS A 161 -11.77 11.04 -27.73
CA LYS A 161 -12.53 11.72 -28.79
C LYS A 161 -11.71 12.92 -29.24
N ASP A 162 -11.47 12.98 -30.56
CA ASP A 162 -10.97 14.18 -31.24
C ASP A 162 -9.57 14.68 -30.83
N GLY A 163 -8.60 13.78 -30.65
CA GLY A 163 -7.21 14.14 -30.35
C GLY A 163 -6.98 14.68 -28.94
N GLN A 164 -7.93 14.52 -28.04
CA GLN A 164 -7.73 14.84 -26.62
C GLN A 164 -7.00 13.71 -25.91
N THR A 165 -5.93 14.04 -25.23
CA THR A 165 -5.26 13.14 -24.28
C THR A 165 -6.14 12.96 -23.05
N SER A 166 -6.43 11.71 -22.68
CA SER A 166 -7.05 11.44 -21.39
C SER A 166 -6.11 11.87 -20.26
N ILE A 167 -6.57 12.75 -19.42
CA ILE A 167 -5.94 13.14 -18.17
C ILE A 167 -6.34 12.14 -17.08
#